data_eb19931619fde9d50e4b133d405caca7
#
_entry.id   eb19931619fde9d50e4b133d405caca7
#
_cell.length_a   1.000
_cell.length_b   1.000
_cell.length_c   1.000
_cell.angle_alpha   90.00
_cell.angle_beta   90.00
_cell.angle_gamma   90.00
#
_symmetry.space_group_name_H-M   'P 1'
#
loop_
_entity.id
_entity.type
_entity.pdbx_description
1 polymer ?
#
loop_
_entity_poly.entity_id
_entity_poly.type
_entity_poly.pdbx_seq_one_letter_code
_entity_poly.pdbx_strand_id
1 'polypeptide(L)'
;MLTLLLLTLTGTWLASAALTYREAHRGIDALLDAHLAQAARLLVAQAGHELEELDFDEDSDTPPDFRTKVAFQVREADGTLILRSANAPTTPFAGPTSGFSEAALGDIRWRVYSAAEAAQGVVVHVAEDHATRERIARRVALSALVPQ
;
A
#
# COMPACT_ATOMS: atom_id res chain seq x y z
N MET A 1 10.44 -41.38 27.48
CA MET A 1 10.62 -41.56 26.01
C MET A 1 9.44 -40.99 25.26
N LEU A 2 8.19 -41.38 25.55
CA LEU A 2 6.98 -40.90 24.85
C LEU A 2 6.76 -39.36 24.93
N THR A 3 7.00 -38.77 26.10
CA THR A 3 6.91 -37.33 26.32
C THR A 3 7.91 -36.51 25.51
N LEU A 4 9.13 -37.01 25.34
CA LEU A 4 10.17 -36.39 24.52
C LEU A 4 9.78 -36.42 23.02
N LEU A 5 9.23 -37.52 22.54
CA LEU A 5 8.73 -37.67 21.18
C LEU A 5 7.54 -36.72 20.89
N LEU A 6 6.61 -36.62 21.83
CA LEU A 6 5.46 -35.66 21.73
C LEU A 6 5.95 -34.21 21.70
N LEU A 7 6.92 -33.85 22.54
CA LEU A 7 7.49 -32.49 22.59
C LEU A 7 8.22 -32.13 21.28
N THR A 8 8.99 -33.03 20.72
CA THR A 8 9.69 -32.79 19.44
C THR A 8 8.70 -32.68 18.29
N LEU A 9 7.68 -33.53 18.26
CA LEU A 9 6.67 -33.51 17.20
C LEU A 9 5.84 -32.21 17.26
N THR A 10 5.36 -31.81 18.44
CA THR A 10 4.64 -30.54 18.62
C THR A 10 5.52 -29.32 18.35
N GLY A 11 6.78 -29.35 18.75
CA GLY A 11 7.73 -28.27 18.44
C GLY A 11 7.98 -28.10 16.94
N THR A 12 8.16 -29.19 16.23
CA THR A 12 8.36 -29.18 14.77
C THR A 12 7.09 -28.69 14.06
N TRP A 13 5.93 -29.10 14.52
CA TRP A 13 4.64 -28.68 13.95
C TRP A 13 4.39 -27.18 14.15
N LEU A 14 4.63 -26.66 15.34
CA LEU A 14 4.50 -25.23 15.64
C LEU A 14 5.51 -24.39 14.85
N ALA A 15 6.75 -24.85 14.72
CA ALA A 15 7.77 -24.17 13.92
C ALA A 15 7.38 -24.11 12.44
N SER A 16 6.90 -25.23 11.88
CA SER A 16 6.42 -25.30 10.51
C SER A 16 5.22 -24.38 10.27
N ALA A 17 4.24 -24.41 11.17
CA ALA A 17 3.06 -23.52 11.09
C ALA A 17 3.45 -22.03 11.16
N ALA A 18 4.40 -21.67 12.03
CA ALA A 18 4.89 -20.30 12.15
C ALA A 18 5.65 -19.85 10.89
N LEU A 19 6.44 -20.72 10.27
CA LEU A 19 7.13 -20.43 9.01
C LEU A 19 6.14 -20.23 7.87
N THR A 20 5.18 -21.11 7.71
CA THR A 20 4.13 -21.00 6.68
C THR A 20 3.32 -19.75 6.85
N TYR A 21 2.96 -19.39 8.09
CA TYR A 21 2.24 -18.15 8.38
C TYR A 21 3.04 -16.90 7.98
N ARG A 22 4.35 -16.89 8.30
CA ARG A 22 5.25 -15.78 7.91
C ARG A 22 5.41 -15.65 6.40
N GLU A 23 5.54 -16.78 5.69
CA GLU A 23 5.64 -16.76 4.23
C GLU A 23 4.36 -16.29 3.55
N ALA A 24 3.21 -16.72 4.03
CA ALA A 24 1.92 -16.24 3.53
C ALA A 24 1.75 -14.72 3.73
N HIS A 25 2.14 -14.18 4.89
CA HIS A 25 2.10 -12.74 5.16
C HIS A 25 3.03 -11.96 4.21
N ARG A 26 4.25 -12.43 4.01
CA ARG A 26 5.20 -11.78 3.08
C ARG A 26 4.70 -11.78 1.64
N GLY A 27 4.02 -12.84 1.21
CA GLY A 27 3.44 -12.93 -0.12
C GLY A 27 2.33 -11.90 -0.35
N ILE A 28 1.48 -11.69 0.65
CA ILE A 28 0.40 -10.69 0.59
C ILE A 28 0.99 -9.27 0.57
N ASP A 29 1.97 -8.98 1.41
CA ASP A 29 2.63 -7.67 1.44
C ASP A 29 3.30 -7.34 0.11
N ALA A 30 3.99 -8.30 -0.50
CA ALA A 30 4.62 -8.13 -1.81
C ALA A 30 3.59 -7.84 -2.92
N LEU A 31 2.44 -8.49 -2.88
CA LEU A 31 1.35 -8.26 -3.84
C LEU A 31 0.76 -6.85 -3.68
N LEU A 32 0.51 -6.42 -2.44
CA LEU A 32 0.00 -5.08 -2.15
C LEU A 32 1.01 -3.99 -2.52
N ASP A 33 2.30 -4.23 -2.28
CA ASP A 33 3.37 -3.32 -2.69
C ASP A 33 3.46 -3.21 -4.22
N ALA A 34 3.35 -4.32 -4.95
CA ALA A 34 3.31 -4.30 -6.42
C ALA A 34 2.11 -3.49 -6.94
N HIS A 35 0.97 -3.60 -6.27
CA HIS A 35 -0.22 -2.83 -6.62
C HIS A 35 -0.04 -1.32 -6.40
N LEU A 36 0.56 -0.91 -5.29
CA LEU A 36 0.91 0.49 -5.03
C LEU A 36 1.87 1.04 -6.09
N ALA A 37 2.91 0.29 -6.43
CA ALA A 37 3.87 0.68 -7.46
C ALA A 37 3.22 0.82 -8.84
N GLN A 38 2.28 -0.05 -9.18
CA GLN A 38 1.53 0.03 -10.43
C GLN A 38 0.62 1.27 -10.46
N ALA A 39 -0.10 1.55 -9.38
CA ALA A 39 -0.95 2.73 -9.26
C ALA A 39 -0.14 4.02 -9.42
N ALA A 40 1.03 4.11 -8.78
CA ALA A 40 1.92 5.26 -8.91
C ALA A 40 2.40 5.47 -10.35
N ARG A 41 2.79 4.39 -11.05
CA ARG A 41 3.23 4.48 -12.46
C ARG A 41 2.12 4.96 -13.38
N LEU A 42 0.88 4.52 -13.14
CA LEU A 42 -0.28 4.99 -13.91
C LEU A 42 -0.53 6.49 -13.67
N LEU A 43 -0.46 6.95 -12.43
CA LEU A 43 -0.61 8.36 -12.09
C LEU A 43 0.50 9.22 -12.67
N VAL A 44 1.75 8.75 -12.65
CA VAL A 44 2.88 9.42 -13.30
C VAL A 44 2.64 9.55 -14.80
N ALA A 45 2.20 8.48 -15.47
CA ALA A 45 1.90 8.50 -16.90
C ALA A 45 0.76 9.46 -17.24
N GLN A 46 -0.26 9.56 -16.39
CA GLN A 46 -1.37 10.51 -16.57
C GLN A 46 -0.95 11.95 -16.29
N ALA A 47 -0.16 12.17 -15.23
CA ALA A 47 0.38 13.49 -14.93
C ALA A 47 1.23 14.05 -16.09
N GLY A 48 1.85 13.17 -16.90
CA GLY A 48 2.59 13.52 -18.10
C GLY A 48 1.75 14.05 -19.26
N HIS A 49 0.47 13.76 -19.28
CA HIS A 49 -0.39 14.12 -20.40
C HIS A 49 -1.40 15.24 -20.11
N GLU A 50 -1.81 15.48 -18.89
CA GLU A 50 -3.01 16.28 -18.62
C GLU A 50 -2.99 17.10 -17.28
N LEU A 51 -1.85 17.61 -16.83
CA LEU A 51 -1.85 18.52 -15.68
C LEU A 51 -2.63 19.83 -15.93
N GLU A 52 -2.98 20.14 -17.18
CA GLU A 52 -3.72 21.35 -17.56
C GLU A 52 -5.26 21.17 -17.60
N GLU A 53 -5.79 19.93 -17.58
CA GLU A 53 -7.23 19.66 -17.76
C GLU A 53 -7.88 18.84 -16.63
N LEU A 54 -7.14 18.49 -15.55
CA LEU A 54 -7.75 17.75 -14.46
C LEU A 54 -8.46 18.68 -13.47
N ASP A 55 -9.57 19.26 -13.94
CA ASP A 55 -10.67 19.65 -13.06
C ASP A 55 -11.26 18.34 -12.48
N PHE A 56 -10.74 17.91 -11.34
CA PHE A 56 -11.31 16.77 -10.62
C PHE A 56 -12.62 17.24 -9.95
N ASP A 57 -13.66 17.32 -10.74
CA ASP A 57 -15.03 17.31 -10.25
C ASP A 57 -15.17 16.07 -9.33
N GLU A 58 -15.69 16.29 -8.13
CA GLU A 58 -15.99 15.25 -7.14
C GLU A 58 -16.90 14.14 -7.68
N ASP A 59 -17.44 14.31 -8.90
CA ASP A 59 -18.39 13.43 -9.58
C ASP A 59 -17.79 12.58 -10.72
N SER A 60 -16.47 12.60 -10.96
CA SER A 60 -15.93 11.78 -12.04
C SER A 60 -15.98 10.28 -11.71
N ASP A 61 -16.44 9.54 -12.71
CA ASP A 61 -16.69 8.08 -12.79
C ASP A 61 -15.50 7.14 -12.44
N THR A 62 -14.64 7.52 -11.51
CA THR A 62 -13.65 6.61 -10.95
C THR A 62 -14.37 5.58 -10.10
N PRO A 63 -14.22 4.28 -10.36
CA PRO A 63 -14.94 3.25 -9.63
C PRO A 63 -14.85 3.46 -8.12
N PRO A 64 -15.97 3.44 -7.39
CA PRO A 64 -16.00 3.74 -5.94
C PRO A 64 -15.08 2.84 -5.10
N ASP A 65 -14.67 1.70 -5.63
CA ASP A 65 -13.80 0.74 -4.96
C ASP A 65 -12.32 1.15 -4.94
N PHE A 66 -11.90 2.03 -5.86
CA PHE A 66 -10.53 2.57 -5.90
C PHE A 66 -10.35 3.79 -4.99
N ARG A 67 -11.42 4.59 -4.80
CA ARG A 67 -11.41 5.82 -4.00
C ARG A 67 -11.22 5.59 -2.50
N THR A 68 -11.53 4.41 -1.98
CA THR A 68 -11.57 4.15 -0.54
C THR A 68 -10.33 3.49 0.04
N LYS A 69 -9.42 2.97 -0.79
CA LYS A 69 -8.31 2.13 -0.31
C LYS A 69 -6.93 2.75 -0.46
N VAL A 70 -6.75 3.59 -1.47
CA VAL A 70 -5.44 4.15 -1.81
C VAL A 70 -5.51 5.67 -1.79
N ALA A 71 -4.62 6.29 -1.04
CA ALA A 71 -4.44 7.73 -1.00
C ALA A 71 -3.30 8.13 -1.93
N PHE A 72 -3.38 9.29 -2.58
CA PHE A 72 -2.29 9.81 -3.38
C PHE A 72 -2.06 11.30 -3.16
N GLN A 73 -0.84 11.74 -3.39
CA GLN A 73 -0.42 13.12 -3.45
C GLN A 73 0.50 13.31 -4.65
N VAL A 74 0.28 14.36 -5.41
CA VAL A 74 1.20 14.85 -6.45
C VAL A 74 1.80 16.15 -5.95
N ARG A 75 3.13 16.22 -5.93
CA ARG A 75 3.87 17.38 -5.44
C ARG A 75 4.93 17.80 -6.45
N GLU A 76 5.24 19.08 -6.47
CA GLU A 76 6.44 19.58 -7.16
C GLU A 76 7.72 19.13 -6.43
N ALA A 77 8.84 19.22 -7.11
CA ALA A 77 10.13 18.85 -6.54
C ALA A 77 10.51 19.69 -5.31
N ASP A 78 9.98 20.91 -5.18
CA ASP A 78 10.12 21.78 -4.00
C ASP A 78 9.21 21.40 -2.83
N GLY A 79 8.32 20.41 -3.03
CA GLY A 79 7.39 19.92 -2.03
C GLY A 79 5.99 20.58 -2.06
N THR A 80 5.75 21.52 -2.97
CA THR A 80 4.42 22.15 -3.14
C THR A 80 3.39 21.10 -3.55
N LEU A 81 2.25 21.06 -2.86
CA LEU A 81 1.16 20.15 -3.17
C LEU A 81 0.39 20.66 -4.40
N ILE A 82 0.37 19.88 -5.47
CA ILE A 82 -0.40 20.16 -6.69
C ILE A 82 -1.80 19.54 -6.56
N LEU A 83 -1.84 18.26 -6.20
CA LEU A 83 -3.07 17.47 -6.20
C LEU A 83 -3.02 16.40 -5.12
N ARG A 84 -4.18 16.06 -4.57
CA ARG A 84 -4.33 14.93 -3.66
C ARG A 84 -5.72 14.29 -3.77
N SER A 85 -5.80 13.02 -3.40
CA SER A 85 -7.10 12.36 -3.20
C SER A 85 -7.78 12.87 -1.92
N ALA A 86 -9.11 12.76 -1.87
CA ALA A 86 -9.90 13.22 -0.71
C ALA A 86 -9.48 12.53 0.61
N ASN A 87 -9.05 11.27 0.55
CA ASN A 87 -8.59 10.49 1.69
C ASN A 87 -7.10 10.68 2.04
N ALA A 88 -6.35 11.46 1.23
CA ALA A 88 -4.96 11.76 1.51
C ALA A 88 -4.83 12.92 2.49
N PRO A 89 -3.86 12.88 3.43
CA PRO A 89 -3.55 14.01 4.29
C PRO A 89 -3.00 15.19 3.47
N THR A 90 -3.12 16.40 4.00
CA THR A 90 -2.47 17.59 3.42
C THR A 90 -0.98 17.64 3.74
N THR A 91 -0.59 17.04 4.88
CA THR A 91 0.81 16.91 5.28
C THR A 91 1.57 16.02 4.29
N PRO A 92 2.79 16.37 3.88
CA PRO A 92 3.59 15.54 3.00
C PRO A 92 3.82 14.15 3.60
N PHE A 93 3.74 13.12 2.76
CA PHE A 93 4.33 11.85 3.11
C PHE A 93 5.84 12.01 3.17
N ALA A 94 6.40 11.94 4.38
CA ALA A 94 7.86 11.99 4.55
C ALA A 94 8.49 10.71 3.98
N GLY A 95 9.51 10.87 3.15
CA GLY A 95 10.19 9.72 2.56
C GLY A 95 11.02 10.10 1.33
N PRO A 96 11.65 9.10 0.70
CA PRO A 96 12.41 9.29 -0.51
C PRO A 96 11.47 9.68 -1.68
N THR A 97 12.03 10.31 -2.68
CA THR A 97 11.31 10.69 -3.91
C THR A 97 11.03 9.48 -4.83
N SER A 98 11.61 8.33 -4.54
CA SER A 98 11.39 7.09 -5.27
C SER A 98 11.48 5.87 -4.35
N GLY A 99 10.65 4.86 -4.63
CA GLY A 99 10.62 3.59 -3.92
C GLY A 99 9.65 3.58 -2.74
N PHE A 100 9.73 2.51 -1.94
CA PHE A 100 8.85 2.28 -0.80
C PHE A 100 9.37 2.94 0.47
N SER A 101 8.44 3.47 1.25
CA SER A 101 8.71 4.02 2.58
C SER A 101 7.51 3.81 3.50
N GLU A 102 7.70 4.11 4.77
CA GLU A 102 6.63 4.19 5.75
C GLU A 102 6.55 5.60 6.32
N ALA A 103 5.34 6.11 6.44
CA ALA A 103 5.07 7.41 7.03
C ALA A 103 4.07 7.26 8.17
N ALA A 104 4.33 7.95 9.27
CA ALA A 104 3.39 8.09 10.37
C ALA A 104 2.85 9.53 10.38
N LEU A 105 1.56 9.68 10.16
CA LEU A 105 0.88 10.97 10.16
C LEU A 105 -0.30 10.92 11.13
N GLY A 106 -0.13 11.57 12.27
CA GLY A 106 -1.02 11.39 13.42
C GLY A 106 -0.96 9.95 13.93
N ASP A 107 -2.12 9.34 14.15
CA ASP A 107 -2.25 7.96 14.62
C ASP A 107 -2.26 6.92 13.48
N ILE A 108 -2.13 7.39 12.22
CA ILE A 108 -2.21 6.52 11.04
C ILE A 108 -0.80 6.25 10.51
N ARG A 109 -0.49 4.97 10.32
CA ARG A 109 0.71 4.52 9.62
C ARG A 109 0.37 4.20 8.18
N TRP A 110 1.17 4.75 7.28
CA TRP A 110 1.00 4.61 5.85
C TRP A 110 2.16 3.83 5.24
N ARG A 111 1.86 2.90 4.37
CA ARG A 111 2.81 2.34 3.42
C ARG A 111 2.77 3.20 2.16
N VAL A 112 3.89 3.78 1.78
CA VAL A 112 3.98 4.77 0.69
C VAL A 112 4.89 4.22 -0.39
N TYR A 113 4.48 4.38 -1.63
CA TYR A 113 5.35 4.26 -2.79
C TYR A 113 5.45 5.62 -3.48
N SER A 114 6.68 6.06 -3.72
CA SER A 114 6.97 7.33 -4.37
C SER A 114 7.58 7.08 -5.74
N ALA A 115 7.16 7.86 -6.72
CA ALA A 115 7.73 7.85 -8.07
C ALA A 115 7.94 9.30 -8.53
N ALA A 116 9.15 9.61 -8.95
CA ALA A 116 9.49 10.92 -9.51
C ALA A 116 9.37 10.90 -11.02
N GLU A 117 8.76 11.94 -11.59
CA GLU A 117 8.78 12.23 -13.02
C GLU A 117 9.71 13.41 -13.28
N ALA A 118 10.93 13.10 -13.72
CA ALA A 118 11.98 14.09 -13.89
C ALA A 118 11.66 15.12 -15.00
N ALA A 119 10.93 14.71 -16.04
CA ALA A 119 10.59 15.59 -17.17
C ALA A 119 9.66 16.73 -16.76
N GLN A 120 8.84 16.52 -15.71
CA GLN A 120 7.86 17.50 -15.22
C GLN A 120 8.19 18.06 -13.85
N GLY A 121 9.26 17.57 -13.21
CA GLY A 121 9.64 18.02 -11.90
C GLY A 121 8.62 17.70 -10.79
N VAL A 122 7.85 16.64 -10.96
CA VAL A 122 6.83 16.21 -10.00
C VAL A 122 7.18 14.89 -9.33
N VAL A 123 6.68 14.73 -8.12
CA VAL A 123 6.76 13.48 -7.36
C VAL A 123 5.34 13.02 -7.03
N VAL A 124 5.03 11.80 -7.39
CA VAL A 124 3.77 11.15 -7.07
C VAL A 124 3.99 10.22 -5.88
N HIS A 125 3.23 10.42 -4.83
CA HIS A 125 3.18 9.56 -3.67
C HIS A 125 1.84 8.81 -3.67
N VAL A 126 1.89 7.48 -3.63
CA VAL A 126 0.71 6.63 -3.48
C VAL A 126 0.85 5.88 -2.16
N ALA A 127 -0.19 5.93 -1.35
CA ALA A 127 -0.13 5.42 0.01
C ALA A 127 -1.37 4.60 0.37
N GLU A 128 -1.16 3.60 1.22
CA GLU A 128 -2.21 2.79 1.79
C GLU A 128 -2.05 2.72 3.31
N ASP A 129 -3.17 2.86 4.03
CA ASP A 129 -3.21 2.74 5.48
C ASP A 129 -2.91 1.29 5.91
N HIS A 130 -2.01 1.12 6.86
CA HIS A 130 -1.65 -0.18 7.43
C HIS A 130 -2.85 -0.95 7.99
N ALA A 131 -3.80 -0.27 8.63
CA ALA A 131 -5.00 -0.91 9.16
C ALA A 131 -5.89 -1.48 8.05
N THR A 132 -5.91 -0.85 6.90
CA THR A 132 -6.61 -1.35 5.70
C THR A 132 -5.90 -2.58 5.14
N ARG A 133 -4.57 -2.57 5.02
CA ARG A 133 -3.76 -3.73 4.59
C ARG A 133 -3.99 -4.93 5.51
N GLU A 134 -3.95 -4.72 6.81
CA GLU A 134 -4.16 -5.78 7.80
C GLU A 134 -5.56 -6.40 7.73
N ARG A 135 -6.59 -5.58 7.49
CA ARG A 135 -7.97 -6.06 7.29
C ARG A 135 -8.08 -6.93 6.04
N ILE A 136 -7.42 -6.55 4.94
CA ILE A 136 -7.41 -7.33 3.70
C ILE A 136 -6.70 -8.67 3.93
N ALA A 137 -5.50 -8.63 4.51
CA ALA A 137 -4.73 -9.83 4.83
C ALA A 137 -5.52 -10.81 5.73
N ARG A 138 -6.17 -10.29 6.76
CA ARG A 138 -7.02 -11.09 7.66
C ARG A 138 -8.22 -11.70 6.95
N ARG A 139 -8.88 -10.96 6.07
CA ARG A 139 -10.02 -11.46 5.29
C ARG A 139 -9.60 -12.60 4.35
N VAL A 140 -8.47 -12.44 3.67
CA VAL A 140 -7.91 -13.47 2.78
C VAL A 140 -7.53 -14.71 3.58
N ALA A 141 -6.86 -14.54 4.73
CA ALA A 141 -6.49 -15.66 5.59
C ALA A 141 -7.71 -16.43 6.12
N LEU A 142 -8.78 -15.72 6.49
CA LEU A 142 -10.03 -16.36 6.96
C LEU A 142 -10.78 -17.08 5.84
N SER A 143 -10.79 -16.53 4.62
CA SER A 143 -11.42 -17.19 3.48
C SER A 143 -10.72 -18.49 3.07
N ALA A 144 -9.42 -18.59 3.30
CA ALA A 144 -8.66 -19.81 3.04
C ALA A 144 -8.89 -20.92 4.08
N LEU A 145 -9.48 -20.60 5.24
CA LEU A 145 -9.76 -21.54 6.33
C LEU A 145 -11.18 -22.11 6.29
N VAL A 146 -12.06 -21.59 5.42
CA VAL A 146 -13.42 -22.11 5.25
C VAL A 146 -13.41 -23.16 4.14
N PRO A 147 -13.52 -24.47 4.46
CA PRO A 147 -13.68 -25.49 3.43
C PRO A 147 -15.04 -25.30 2.75
N GLN A 148 -15.04 -25.35 1.44
CA GLN A 148 -16.26 -25.43 0.62
C GLN A 148 -16.89 -26.82 0.69
#